data_29514a5267630e07d4498737fa575f4d
#
_entry.id   29514a5267630e07d4498737fa575f4d
#
_cell.length_a   1.000
_cell.length_b   1.000
_cell.length_c   1.000
_cell.angle_alpha   90.00
_cell.angle_beta   90.00
_cell.angle_gamma   90.00
#
_symmetry.space_group_name_H-M   'P 1'
#
loop_
_entity.id
_entity.type
_entity.pdbx_description
1 polymer ?
#
loop_
_entity_poly.entity_id
_entity_poly.type
_entity_poly.pdbx_seq_one_letter_code
_entity_poly.pdbx_strand_id
1 'polypeptide(L)'
;MKKIIAAALATTALASAASAEGITEFRIGLLGGENAQDRLNSNECLRAYTEEALGVETKLFAPADYAGVIQGLVGGTLDMAWLGASSYAATYLQNPAAVEPVLVKINLDGSYGYHSLGFARKAAGVTSI
;
A
#
# COMPACT_ATOMS: atom_id res chain seq x y z
N MET A 1 -42.32 -60.96 -7.30
CA MET A 1 -41.07 -60.59 -6.66
C MET A 1 -40.38 -59.55 -7.52
N LYS A 2 -40.56 -58.24 -7.23
CA LYS A 2 -39.99 -57.12 -7.95
C LYS A 2 -38.74 -56.63 -7.20
N LYS A 3 -37.57 -56.77 -7.80
CA LYS A 3 -36.33 -56.25 -7.26
C LYS A 3 -36.15 -54.80 -7.68
N ILE A 4 -36.21 -53.88 -6.73
CA ILE A 4 -35.97 -52.45 -6.94
C ILE A 4 -34.46 -52.24 -6.76
N ILE A 5 -33.76 -51.86 -7.83
CA ILE A 5 -32.35 -51.49 -7.79
C ILE A 5 -32.32 -49.99 -7.54
N ALA A 6 -31.88 -49.58 -6.35
CA ALA A 6 -31.64 -48.18 -6.03
C ALA A 6 -30.26 -47.78 -6.56
N ALA A 7 -30.24 -46.94 -7.59
CA ALA A 7 -29.01 -46.31 -8.09
C ALA A 7 -28.68 -45.11 -7.20
N ALA A 8 -27.63 -45.18 -6.39
CA ALA A 8 -27.09 -44.07 -5.66
C ALA A 8 -26.25 -43.20 -6.59
N LEU A 9 -26.76 -42.02 -6.93
CA LEU A 9 -25.96 -40.98 -7.59
C LEU A 9 -25.04 -40.31 -6.54
N ALA A 10 -23.77 -40.68 -6.59
CA ALA A 10 -22.73 -39.97 -5.86
C ALA A 10 -22.38 -38.69 -6.64
N THR A 11 -22.96 -37.54 -6.24
CA THR A 11 -22.56 -36.23 -6.71
C THR A 11 -21.24 -35.88 -6.00
N THR A 12 -20.12 -36.08 -6.68
CA THR A 12 -18.84 -35.50 -6.27
C THR A 12 -18.88 -34.01 -6.52
N ALA A 13 -19.10 -33.23 -5.46
CA ALA A 13 -18.88 -31.81 -5.48
C ALA A 13 -17.37 -31.57 -5.64
N LEU A 14 -16.92 -31.22 -6.85
CA LEU A 14 -15.61 -30.62 -7.05
C LEU A 14 -15.65 -29.24 -6.39
N ALA A 15 -15.17 -29.17 -5.17
CA ALA A 15 -14.78 -27.91 -4.57
C ALA A 15 -13.62 -27.35 -5.41
N SER A 16 -13.92 -26.43 -6.33
CA SER A 16 -12.90 -25.60 -6.94
C SER A 16 -12.21 -24.85 -5.82
N ALA A 17 -11.06 -25.34 -5.36
CA ALA A 17 -10.12 -24.51 -4.62
C ALA A 17 -9.73 -23.39 -5.57
N ALA A 18 -10.37 -22.22 -5.44
CA ALA A 18 -9.83 -20.99 -5.96
C ALA A 18 -8.50 -20.82 -5.24
N SER A 19 -7.41 -21.22 -5.87
CA SER A 19 -6.08 -20.79 -5.47
C SER A 19 -6.12 -19.28 -5.62
N ALA A 20 -6.21 -18.54 -4.52
CA ALA A 20 -5.75 -17.18 -4.48
C ALA A 20 -4.29 -17.31 -4.93
N GLU A 21 -3.96 -16.89 -6.15
CA GLU A 21 -2.57 -16.74 -6.55
C GLU A 21 -1.98 -15.77 -5.54
N GLY A 22 -1.19 -16.31 -4.60
CA GLY A 22 -0.54 -15.52 -3.58
C GLY A 22 0.37 -14.52 -4.30
N ILE A 23 0.39 -13.28 -3.81
CA ILE A 23 1.37 -12.31 -4.28
C ILE A 23 2.76 -12.94 -4.16
N THR A 24 3.56 -12.84 -5.20
CA THR A 24 4.94 -13.34 -5.22
C THR A 24 5.95 -12.24 -4.87
N GLU A 25 5.53 -11.00 -4.96
CA GLU A 25 6.31 -9.79 -4.69
C GLU A 25 5.40 -8.72 -4.07
N PHE A 26 5.89 -8.03 -3.04
CA PHE A 26 5.19 -6.92 -2.40
C PHE A 26 5.94 -5.60 -2.64
N ARG A 27 5.28 -4.61 -3.24
CA ARG A 27 5.90 -3.40 -3.76
C ARG A 27 5.46 -2.18 -2.95
N ILE A 28 6.42 -1.55 -2.26
CA ILE A 28 6.17 -0.40 -1.39
C ILE A 28 6.66 0.88 -2.06
N GLY A 29 5.76 1.84 -2.26
CA GLY A 29 6.08 3.18 -2.74
C GLY A 29 6.49 4.11 -1.60
N LEU A 30 7.63 4.78 -1.75
CA LEU A 30 8.17 5.72 -0.77
C LEU A 30 7.96 7.16 -1.24
N LEU A 31 7.26 7.95 -0.41
CA LEU A 31 7.13 9.41 -0.57
C LEU A 31 8.20 10.13 0.27
N GLY A 32 8.56 11.33 -0.12
CA GLY A 32 9.45 12.18 0.67
C GLY A 32 10.21 13.20 -0.17
N GLY A 33 10.93 14.10 0.51
CA GLY A 33 11.69 15.21 -0.10
C GLY A 33 13.19 14.94 -0.27
N GLU A 34 13.73 13.88 0.32
CA GLU A 34 15.14 13.51 0.20
C GLU A 34 15.41 12.86 -1.17
N ASN A 35 16.69 12.66 -1.48
CA ASN A 35 17.05 11.94 -2.69
C ASN A 35 16.59 10.46 -2.61
N ALA A 36 16.44 9.81 -3.76
CA ALA A 36 15.88 8.46 -3.85
C ALA A 36 16.71 7.43 -3.07
N GLN A 37 18.05 7.55 -3.09
CA GLN A 37 18.93 6.58 -2.42
C GLN A 37 18.79 6.66 -0.89
N ASP A 38 18.71 7.87 -0.34
CA ASP A 38 18.53 8.06 1.11
C ASP A 38 17.16 7.53 1.56
N ARG A 39 16.12 7.73 0.75
CA ARG A 39 14.79 7.13 1.02
C ARG A 39 14.83 5.60 1.05
N LEU A 40 15.47 4.98 0.07
CA LEU A 40 15.63 3.54 0.04
C LEU A 40 16.39 3.04 1.26
N ASN A 41 17.55 3.62 1.56
CA ASN A 41 18.40 3.23 2.69
C ASN A 41 17.66 3.39 4.05
N SER A 42 16.94 4.48 4.23
CA SER A 42 16.20 4.78 5.47
C SER A 42 15.02 3.84 5.72
N ASN A 43 14.54 3.17 4.69
CA ASN A 43 13.38 2.27 4.76
C ASN A 43 13.75 0.78 4.61
N GLU A 44 15.04 0.44 4.63
CA GLU A 44 15.49 -0.96 4.52
C GLU A 44 14.98 -1.83 5.67
N CYS A 45 14.85 -1.28 6.88
CA CYS A 45 14.25 -1.99 8.00
C CYS A 45 12.76 -2.31 7.75
N LEU A 46 12.01 -1.38 7.13
CA LEU A 46 10.62 -1.62 6.73
C LEU A 46 10.54 -2.73 5.69
N ARG A 47 11.42 -2.72 4.68
CA ARG A 47 11.49 -3.76 3.67
C ARG A 47 11.70 -5.13 4.29
N ALA A 48 12.76 -5.27 5.09
CA ALA A 48 13.11 -6.55 5.71
C ALA A 48 12.00 -7.07 6.64
N TYR A 49 11.41 -6.19 7.44
CA TYR A 49 10.29 -6.56 8.33
C TYR A 49 9.07 -7.02 7.54
N THR A 50 8.72 -6.33 6.44
CA THR A 50 7.58 -6.68 5.60
C THR A 50 7.80 -8.02 4.90
N GLU A 51 9.01 -8.24 4.38
CA GLU A 51 9.40 -9.49 3.75
C GLU A 51 9.31 -10.68 4.71
N GLU A 52 9.79 -10.51 5.95
CA GLU A 52 9.66 -11.53 7.00
C GLU A 52 8.19 -11.79 7.38
N ALA A 53 7.40 -10.72 7.54
CA ALA A 53 6.01 -10.82 7.98
C ALA A 53 5.08 -11.44 6.92
N LEU A 54 5.31 -11.15 5.65
CA LEU A 54 4.46 -11.63 4.55
C LEU A 54 4.99 -12.91 3.90
N GLY A 55 6.27 -13.24 4.09
CA GLY A 55 6.91 -14.41 3.47
C GLY A 55 7.08 -14.30 1.96
N VAL A 56 7.08 -13.07 1.41
CA VAL A 56 7.26 -12.78 -0.02
C VAL A 56 8.34 -11.71 -0.22
N GLU A 57 8.99 -11.75 -1.38
CA GLU A 57 9.97 -10.72 -1.73
C GLU A 57 9.36 -9.32 -1.61
N THR A 58 10.02 -8.41 -0.89
CA THR A 58 9.55 -7.03 -0.72
C THR A 58 10.50 -6.05 -1.39
N LYS A 59 9.96 -5.20 -2.26
CA LYS A 59 10.72 -4.18 -3.00
C LYS A 59 10.28 -2.78 -2.63
N LEU A 60 11.26 -1.88 -2.49
CA LEU A 60 11.04 -0.45 -2.28
C LEU A 60 11.19 0.31 -3.58
N PHE A 61 10.27 1.22 -3.82
CA PHE A 61 10.27 2.12 -4.97
C PHE A 61 10.26 3.56 -4.48
N ALA A 62 11.17 4.37 -4.98
CA ALA A 62 11.28 5.78 -4.64
C ALA A 62 11.09 6.65 -5.90
N PRO A 63 9.86 6.81 -6.43
CA PRO A 63 9.59 7.68 -7.56
C PRO A 63 10.05 9.11 -7.33
N ALA A 64 10.25 9.86 -8.41
CA ALA A 64 10.76 11.22 -8.34
C ALA A 64 9.83 12.17 -7.57
N ASP A 65 8.52 11.90 -7.60
CA ASP A 65 7.49 12.76 -7.02
C ASP A 65 6.29 11.98 -6.47
N TYR A 66 5.36 12.72 -5.87
CA TYR A 66 4.11 12.16 -5.33
C TYR A 66 3.22 11.56 -6.40
N ALA A 67 3.23 12.14 -7.61
CA ALA A 67 2.39 11.65 -8.72
C ALA A 67 2.80 10.24 -9.13
N GLY A 68 4.09 9.94 -9.14
CA GLY A 68 4.60 8.60 -9.44
C GLY A 68 4.09 7.53 -8.48
N VAL A 69 4.03 7.84 -7.18
CA VAL A 69 3.46 6.89 -6.18
C VAL A 69 1.95 6.75 -6.36
N ILE A 70 1.22 7.86 -6.55
CA ILE A 70 -0.23 7.84 -6.77
C ILE A 70 -0.57 7.01 -8.01
N GLN A 71 0.11 7.24 -9.11
CA GLN A 71 -0.10 6.47 -10.34
C GLN A 71 0.28 4.99 -10.17
N GLY A 72 1.32 4.70 -9.40
CA GLY A 72 1.70 3.33 -9.08
C GLY A 72 0.61 2.56 -8.33
N LEU A 73 -0.04 3.18 -7.35
CA LEU A 73 -1.17 2.60 -6.62
C LEU A 73 -2.41 2.46 -7.50
N VAL A 74 -2.78 3.52 -8.24
CA VAL A 74 -3.94 3.50 -9.15
C VAL A 74 -3.78 2.47 -10.26
N GLY A 75 -2.57 2.33 -10.79
CA GLY A 75 -2.22 1.40 -11.86
C GLY A 75 -1.87 -0.02 -11.39
N GLY A 76 -1.85 -0.29 -10.07
CA GLY A 76 -1.54 -1.62 -9.54
C GLY A 76 -0.08 -2.02 -9.69
N THR A 77 0.85 -1.07 -9.90
CA THR A 77 2.29 -1.33 -9.93
C THR A 77 2.96 -1.13 -8.56
N LEU A 78 2.22 -0.63 -7.59
CA LEU A 78 2.57 -0.59 -6.17
C LEU A 78 1.43 -1.21 -5.37
N ASP A 79 1.79 -1.91 -4.30
CA ASP A 79 0.85 -2.60 -3.42
C ASP A 79 0.59 -1.81 -2.13
N MET A 80 1.55 -1.00 -1.70
CA MET A 80 1.45 -0.19 -0.48
C MET A 80 2.21 1.13 -0.64
N ALA A 81 1.72 2.18 0.05
CA ALA A 81 2.48 3.40 0.32
C ALA A 81 1.98 4.09 1.60
N TRP A 82 2.86 4.86 2.27
CA TRP A 82 2.46 5.78 3.31
C TRP A 82 2.01 7.10 2.67
N LEU A 83 0.73 7.38 2.74
CA LEU A 83 0.14 8.59 2.13
C LEU A 83 -0.22 9.61 3.21
N GLY A 84 0.07 10.87 2.96
CA GLY A 84 -0.57 11.97 3.66
C GLY A 84 -2.00 12.20 3.17
N ALA A 85 -2.78 13.00 3.88
CA ALA A 85 -4.19 13.23 3.56
C ALA A 85 -4.45 13.68 2.11
N SER A 86 -3.62 14.59 1.59
CA SER A 86 -3.77 15.08 0.20
C SER A 86 -3.43 14.01 -0.85
N SER A 87 -2.38 13.23 -0.62
CA SER A 87 -2.00 12.14 -1.53
C SER A 87 -3.04 11.02 -1.51
N TYR A 88 -3.56 10.68 -0.33
CA TYR A 88 -4.66 9.73 -0.22
C TYR A 88 -5.91 10.23 -0.97
N ALA A 89 -6.32 11.48 -0.74
CA ALA A 89 -7.45 12.07 -1.45
C ALA A 89 -7.25 12.07 -2.97
N ALA A 90 -6.05 12.40 -3.44
CA ALA A 90 -5.73 12.39 -4.87
C ALA A 90 -5.79 10.99 -5.49
N THR A 91 -5.36 9.96 -4.75
CA THR A 91 -5.46 8.56 -5.18
C THR A 91 -6.93 8.10 -5.20
N TYR A 92 -7.66 8.37 -4.11
CA TYR A 92 -9.07 7.99 -3.97
C TYR A 92 -9.98 8.62 -5.02
N LEU A 93 -9.76 9.90 -5.34
CA LEU A 93 -10.53 10.60 -6.38
C LEU A 93 -10.29 10.07 -7.80
N GLN A 94 -9.11 9.50 -8.05
CA GLN A 94 -8.83 8.86 -9.34
C GLN A 94 -9.45 7.46 -9.42
N ASN A 95 -9.33 6.68 -8.37
CA ASN A 95 -9.93 5.34 -8.28
C ASN A 95 -10.18 4.96 -6.82
N PRO A 96 -11.41 5.07 -6.32
CA PRO A 96 -11.76 4.69 -4.94
C PRO A 96 -11.45 3.25 -4.57
N ALA A 97 -11.41 2.35 -5.56
CA ALA A 97 -11.12 0.94 -5.35
C ALA A 97 -9.61 0.60 -5.34
N ALA A 98 -8.75 1.57 -5.66
CA ALA A 98 -7.31 1.33 -5.74
C ALA A 98 -6.61 1.26 -4.38
N VAL A 99 -7.21 1.84 -3.34
CA VAL A 99 -6.56 1.95 -2.02
C VAL A 99 -7.57 1.80 -0.88
N GLU A 100 -7.12 1.11 0.16
CA GLU A 100 -7.82 0.99 1.43
C GLU A 100 -6.87 1.39 2.57
N PRO A 101 -7.27 2.30 3.49
CA PRO A 101 -6.45 2.62 4.66
C PRO A 101 -6.41 1.42 5.63
N VAL A 102 -5.24 0.83 5.80
CA VAL A 102 -5.06 -0.35 6.66
C VAL A 102 -4.24 -0.07 7.92
N LEU A 103 -3.40 0.96 7.91
CA LEU A 103 -2.51 1.32 9.00
C LEU A 103 -2.45 2.84 9.18
N VAL A 104 -2.26 3.28 10.41
CA VAL A 104 -1.94 4.67 10.74
C VAL A 104 -0.67 4.72 11.59
N LYS A 105 0.22 5.67 11.28
CA LYS A 105 1.41 5.91 12.09
C LYS A 105 1.02 6.66 13.36
N ILE A 106 1.44 6.14 14.51
CA ILE A 106 1.32 6.78 15.81
C ILE A 106 2.69 7.33 16.19
N ASN A 107 2.75 8.60 16.60
CA ASN A 107 3.96 9.23 17.10
C ASN A 107 4.30 8.72 18.52
N LEU A 108 5.54 8.93 18.96
CA LEU A 108 5.99 8.47 20.28
C LEU A 108 5.22 9.10 21.45
N ASP A 109 4.61 10.26 21.24
CA ASP A 109 3.73 10.95 22.20
C ASP A 109 2.28 10.45 22.16
N GLY A 110 1.97 9.45 21.33
CA GLY A 110 0.63 8.89 21.15
C GLY A 110 -0.26 9.69 20.19
N SER A 111 0.20 10.79 19.62
CA SER A 111 -0.58 11.59 18.67
C SER A 111 -0.66 10.93 17.29
N TYR A 112 -1.73 11.25 16.55
CA TYR A 112 -1.93 10.86 15.16
C TYR A 112 -1.73 12.09 14.26
N GLY A 113 -0.91 11.96 13.23
CA GLY A 113 -0.72 13.01 12.26
C GLY A 113 0.46 13.94 12.57
N TYR A 114 0.49 15.09 11.90
CA TYR A 114 1.59 16.06 11.97
C TYR A 114 1.07 17.45 11.58
N HIS A 115 1.86 18.46 11.92
CA HIS A 115 1.61 19.84 11.50
C HIS A 115 2.43 20.19 10.26
N SER A 116 1.79 20.80 9.26
CA SER A 116 2.49 21.43 8.13
C SER A 116 2.78 22.89 8.49
N LEU A 117 4.04 23.30 8.37
CA LEU A 117 4.49 24.65 8.64
C LEU A 117 5.00 25.28 7.36
N GLY A 118 4.52 26.48 7.05
CA GLY A 118 5.05 27.29 5.97
C GLY A 118 6.28 28.07 6.43
N PHE A 119 7.32 28.08 5.60
CA PHE A 119 8.54 28.87 5.85
C PHE A 119 8.73 29.86 4.71
N ALA A 120 9.02 31.10 5.06
CA ALA A 120 9.45 32.11 4.12
C ALA A 120 10.86 32.58 4.46
N ARG A 121 11.65 32.88 3.44
CA ARG A 121 12.96 33.50 3.65
C ARG A 121 12.76 34.86 4.35
N LYS A 122 13.49 35.10 5.43
CA LYS A 122 13.37 36.30 6.24
C LYS A 122 13.45 37.63 5.42
N ALA A 123 14.34 37.66 4.41
CA ALA A 123 14.51 38.77 3.50
C ALA A 123 13.34 38.95 2.50
N ALA A 124 12.39 38.05 2.43
CA ALA A 124 11.21 38.19 1.56
C ALA A 124 10.13 39.10 2.14
N GLY A 125 10.26 39.53 3.40
CA GLY A 125 9.32 40.46 4.03
C GLY A 125 7.90 39.93 4.23
N VAL A 126 7.72 38.59 4.10
CA VAL A 126 6.41 37.95 4.35
C VAL A 126 6.17 37.91 5.85
N THR A 127 5.15 38.58 6.33
CA THR A 127 4.78 38.69 7.75
C THR A 127 3.47 37.96 8.09
N SER A 128 2.65 37.66 7.09
CA SER A 128 1.39 36.92 7.22
C SER A 128 1.02 36.27 5.89
N ILE A 129 0.18 35.25 5.96
CA ILE A 129 -0.50 34.62 4.81
C ILE A 129 -1.98 34.99 4.87
#